data_fc619dfa0af5f455c228b432bd7b3210
#
_entry.id   fc619dfa0af5f455c228b432bd7b3210
#
_cell.length_a   1.000
_cell.length_b   1.000
_cell.length_c   1.000
_cell.angle_alpha   90.00
_cell.angle_beta   90.00
_cell.angle_gamma   90.00
#
_symmetry.space_group_name_H-M   'P 1'
#
loop_
_entity.id
_entity.type
_entity.pdbx_description
1 polymer ?
#
loop_
_entity_poly.entity_id
_entity_poly.type
_entity_poly.pdbx_seq_one_letter_code
_entity_poly.pdbx_strand_id
1 'polypeptide(L)'
;MMIALSVILSEFVKLFKMPMGGSVTLGGMVPLFVFAFRWGGKQGMVAGAVYGLLDLVIGFYSAHPLSLILDYPLAFAMTGLAGFFKRTTAGYIGGIFTGVFARFICHVASGVIFYASYAPEGQSPLIYSILYNGSFLGPELVITVLIALVILKVVRLPEPKEA
;
A
#
# COMPACT_ATOMS: atom_id res chain seq x y z
N MET A 1 -3.34 -16.85 -3.94
CA MET A 1 -4.63 -16.31 -4.40
C MET A 1 -4.78 -14.79 -4.11
N MET A 2 -4.73 -14.31 -2.86
CA MET A 2 -4.91 -12.86 -2.56
C MET A 2 -3.86 -11.97 -3.20
N ILE A 3 -2.60 -12.37 -3.23
CA ILE A 3 -1.52 -11.63 -3.91
C ILE A 3 -1.81 -11.52 -5.42
N ALA A 4 -2.19 -12.62 -6.06
CA ALA A 4 -2.53 -12.62 -7.49
C ALA A 4 -3.75 -11.72 -7.79
N LEU A 5 -4.76 -11.74 -6.91
CA LEU A 5 -5.90 -10.85 -7.03
C LEU A 5 -5.50 -9.37 -6.90
N SER A 6 -4.58 -9.05 -5.97
CA SER A 6 -4.02 -7.70 -5.87
C SER A 6 -3.30 -7.27 -7.14
N VAL A 7 -2.46 -8.15 -7.72
CA VAL A 7 -1.78 -7.87 -9.00
C VAL A 7 -2.81 -7.58 -10.10
N ILE A 8 -3.82 -8.42 -10.24
CA ILE A 8 -4.85 -8.25 -11.26
C ILE A 8 -5.58 -6.91 -11.08
N LEU A 9 -6.05 -6.61 -9.86
CA LEU A 9 -6.76 -5.36 -9.59
C LEU A 9 -5.85 -4.13 -9.77
N SER A 10 -4.59 -4.22 -9.38
CA SER A 10 -3.65 -3.11 -9.53
C SER A 10 -3.25 -2.87 -10.98
N GLU A 11 -3.16 -3.91 -11.81
CA GLU A 11 -2.74 -3.74 -13.20
C GLU A 11 -3.90 -3.41 -14.15
N PHE A 12 -5.04 -4.07 -13.98
CA PHE A 12 -6.15 -3.96 -14.94
C PHE A 12 -7.23 -2.95 -14.52
N VAL A 13 -7.27 -2.52 -13.25
CA VAL A 13 -8.32 -1.62 -12.75
C VAL A 13 -7.70 -0.33 -12.19
N LYS A 14 -6.84 0.31 -12.98
CA LYS A 14 -6.25 1.62 -12.66
C LYS A 14 -7.23 2.74 -13.04
N LEU A 15 -7.56 3.60 -12.07
CA LEU A 15 -8.35 4.79 -12.30
C LEU A 15 -7.47 5.94 -12.80
N PHE A 16 -6.26 6.03 -12.28
CA PHE A 16 -5.32 7.09 -12.61
C PHE A 16 -3.88 6.61 -12.42
N LYS A 17 -2.98 7.00 -13.33
CA LYS A 17 -1.54 6.72 -13.25
C LYS A 17 -0.75 8.02 -13.20
N MET A 18 0.16 8.13 -12.22
CA MET A 18 1.07 9.26 -12.06
C MET A 18 2.31 9.11 -12.96
N PRO A 19 2.95 10.22 -13.36
CA PRO A 19 4.12 10.19 -14.26
C PRO A 19 5.30 9.38 -13.74
N MET A 20 5.52 9.34 -12.41
CA MET A 20 6.65 8.66 -11.77
C MET A 20 6.27 7.36 -11.06
N GLY A 21 5.27 6.65 -11.55
CA GLY A 21 4.95 5.29 -11.12
C GLY A 21 3.81 5.14 -10.11
N GLY A 22 3.39 6.18 -9.38
CA GLY A 22 2.22 6.11 -8.50
C GLY A 22 0.92 5.86 -9.28
N SER A 23 -0.03 5.15 -8.71
CA SER A 23 -1.33 4.92 -9.33
C SER A 23 -2.44 4.85 -8.28
N VAL A 24 -3.64 5.27 -8.69
CA VAL A 24 -4.88 5.04 -7.93
C VAL A 24 -5.62 3.88 -8.58
N THR A 25 -5.91 2.84 -7.80
CA THR A 25 -6.57 1.63 -8.28
C THR A 25 -7.94 1.45 -7.63
N LEU A 26 -8.81 0.69 -8.26
CA LEU A 26 -10.11 0.35 -7.66
C LEU A 26 -9.97 -0.85 -6.71
N GLY A 27 -9.18 -0.66 -5.63
CA GLY A 27 -9.05 -1.64 -4.57
C GLY A 27 -7.91 -2.65 -4.74
N GLY A 28 -6.83 -2.30 -5.46
CA GLY A 28 -5.66 -3.17 -5.63
C GLY A 28 -5.02 -3.63 -4.31
N MET A 29 -5.05 -2.78 -3.27
CA MET A 29 -4.55 -3.14 -1.94
C MET A 29 -5.55 -3.93 -1.09
N VAL A 30 -6.85 -3.97 -1.43
CA VAL A 30 -7.88 -4.60 -0.60
C VAL A 30 -7.58 -6.06 -0.29
N PRO A 31 -7.18 -6.93 -1.24
CA PRO A 31 -6.88 -8.32 -0.94
C PRO A 31 -5.71 -8.49 0.03
N LEU A 32 -4.71 -7.58 0.02
CA LEU A 32 -3.60 -7.61 0.98
C LEU A 32 -4.09 -7.31 2.40
N PHE A 33 -4.95 -6.31 2.57
CA PHE A 33 -5.56 -5.99 3.86
C PHE A 33 -6.46 -7.11 4.37
N VAL A 34 -7.30 -7.69 3.51
CA VAL A 34 -8.12 -8.86 3.85
C VAL A 34 -7.25 -10.03 4.29
N PHE A 35 -6.14 -10.26 3.59
CA PHE A 35 -5.16 -11.28 3.97
C PHE A 35 -4.54 -10.98 5.35
N ALA A 36 -4.07 -9.75 5.58
CA ALA A 36 -3.46 -9.34 6.84
C ALA A 36 -4.44 -9.50 8.02
N PHE A 37 -5.68 -9.07 7.88
CA PHE A 37 -6.71 -9.27 8.92
C PHE A 37 -7.05 -10.75 9.15
N ARG A 38 -6.96 -11.61 8.14
CA ARG A 38 -7.27 -13.03 8.28
C ARG A 38 -6.14 -13.83 8.92
N TRP A 39 -4.89 -13.60 8.52
CA TRP A 39 -3.74 -14.42 8.92
C TRP A 39 -2.77 -13.72 9.87
N GLY A 40 -3.03 -12.45 10.19
CA GLY A 40 -2.22 -11.67 11.12
C GLY A 40 -1.16 -10.81 10.45
N GLY A 41 -0.58 -9.90 11.27
CA GLY A 41 0.31 -8.86 10.77
C GLY A 41 1.61 -9.39 10.16
N LYS A 42 2.27 -10.36 10.79
CA LYS A 42 3.52 -10.93 10.27
C LYS A 42 3.35 -11.55 8.89
N GLN A 43 2.31 -12.38 8.72
CA GLN A 43 1.97 -13.02 7.45
C GLN A 43 1.53 -11.97 6.41
N GLY A 44 0.79 -10.93 6.86
CA GLY A 44 0.42 -9.79 6.03
C GLY A 44 1.62 -9.03 5.50
N MET A 45 2.64 -8.78 6.34
CA MET A 45 3.88 -8.13 5.91
C MET A 45 4.64 -8.96 4.88
N VAL A 46 4.74 -10.27 5.07
CA VAL A 46 5.37 -11.17 4.08
C VAL A 46 4.60 -11.16 2.76
N ALA A 47 3.26 -11.26 2.81
CA ALA A 47 2.43 -11.22 1.61
C ALA A 47 2.55 -9.87 0.87
N GLY A 48 2.59 -8.76 1.61
CA GLY A 48 2.83 -7.43 1.06
C GLY A 48 4.21 -7.32 0.41
N ALA A 49 5.27 -7.81 1.05
CA ALA A 49 6.61 -7.83 0.47
C ALA A 49 6.67 -8.63 -0.83
N VAL A 50 6.06 -9.82 -0.87
CA VAL A 50 5.97 -10.65 -2.08
C VAL A 50 5.18 -9.93 -3.18
N TYR A 51 4.06 -9.30 -2.84
CA TYR A 51 3.32 -8.47 -3.79
C TYR A 51 4.19 -7.34 -4.34
N GLY A 52 4.91 -6.61 -3.45
CA GLY A 52 5.80 -5.52 -3.85
C GLY A 52 6.92 -5.97 -4.81
N LEU A 53 7.47 -7.17 -4.63
CA LEU A 53 8.43 -7.75 -5.56
C LEU A 53 7.80 -8.06 -6.93
N LEU A 54 6.56 -8.54 -6.97
CA LEU A 54 5.83 -8.76 -8.22
C LEU A 54 5.51 -7.44 -8.92
N ASP A 55 5.05 -6.45 -8.18
CA ASP A 55 4.75 -5.10 -8.67
C ASP A 55 6.00 -4.43 -9.26
N LEU A 56 7.16 -4.62 -8.60
CA LEU A 56 8.46 -4.17 -9.11
C LEU A 56 8.79 -4.80 -10.47
N VAL A 57 8.55 -6.09 -10.65
CA VAL A 57 8.85 -6.81 -11.91
C VAL A 57 7.92 -6.36 -13.03
N ILE A 58 6.65 -6.08 -12.72
CA ILE A 58 5.62 -5.75 -13.71
C ILE A 58 5.66 -4.26 -14.06
N GLY A 59 5.79 -3.40 -13.06
CA GLY A 59 5.64 -1.94 -13.19
C GLY A 59 6.91 -1.15 -12.94
N PHE A 60 8.08 -1.69 -13.27
CA PHE A 60 9.40 -1.13 -12.98
C PHE A 60 9.48 0.38 -13.24
N TYR A 61 9.68 1.15 -12.20
CA TYR A 61 10.07 2.55 -12.24
C TYR A 61 11.04 2.84 -11.09
N SER A 62 12.23 3.35 -11.41
CA SER A 62 13.21 3.69 -10.38
C SER A 62 14.21 4.74 -10.86
N ALA A 63 14.58 5.67 -9.97
CA ALA A 63 15.70 6.58 -10.16
C ALA A 63 17.00 6.00 -9.59
N HIS A 64 16.93 5.05 -8.64
CA HIS A 64 18.10 4.49 -7.98
C HIS A 64 17.80 3.05 -7.47
N PRO A 65 18.77 2.10 -7.55
CA PRO A 65 18.52 0.72 -7.10
C PRO A 65 18.00 0.56 -5.67
N LEU A 66 18.43 1.42 -4.74
CA LEU A 66 17.94 1.36 -3.36
C LEU A 66 16.52 1.88 -3.19
N SER A 67 16.02 2.75 -4.08
CA SER A 67 14.62 3.18 -4.04
C SER A 67 13.68 2.02 -4.31
N LEU A 68 14.12 1.00 -5.07
CA LEU A 68 13.34 -0.19 -5.34
C LEU A 68 12.91 -0.93 -4.06
N ILE A 69 13.79 -0.97 -3.05
CA ILE A 69 13.50 -1.62 -1.77
C ILE A 69 12.45 -0.82 -0.99
N LEU A 70 12.60 0.51 -0.95
CA LEU A 70 11.70 1.40 -0.21
C LEU A 70 10.32 1.51 -0.87
N ASP A 71 10.28 1.57 -2.21
CA ASP A 71 9.04 1.85 -2.94
C ASP A 71 8.21 0.60 -3.22
N TYR A 72 8.81 -0.59 -3.23
CA TYR A 72 8.13 -1.83 -3.56
C TYR A 72 8.04 -2.79 -2.36
N PRO A 73 9.00 -3.69 -2.06
CA PRO A 73 8.77 -4.71 -1.05
C PRO A 73 8.56 -4.13 0.35
N LEU A 74 9.29 -3.08 0.74
CA LEU A 74 9.13 -2.49 2.06
C LEU A 74 7.81 -1.71 2.19
N ALA A 75 7.50 -0.86 1.21
CA ALA A 75 6.26 -0.08 1.22
C ALA A 75 5.02 -0.99 1.28
N PHE A 76 4.99 -2.04 0.47
CA PHE A 76 3.86 -2.97 0.50
C PHE A 76 3.87 -3.90 1.73
N ALA A 77 5.03 -4.26 2.30
CA ALA A 77 5.09 -4.96 3.58
C ALA A 77 4.37 -4.19 4.69
N MET A 78 4.45 -2.85 4.69
CA MET A 78 3.78 -2.01 5.69
C MET A 78 2.25 -2.19 5.70
N THR A 79 1.61 -2.58 4.60
CA THR A 79 0.17 -2.86 4.59
C THR A 79 -0.19 -4.00 5.54
N GLY A 80 0.74 -4.93 5.81
CA GLY A 80 0.57 -6.02 6.75
C GLY A 80 0.40 -5.57 8.21
N LEU A 81 0.81 -4.35 8.57
CA LEU A 81 0.59 -3.80 9.93
C LEU A 81 -0.88 -3.81 10.32
N ALA A 82 -1.80 -3.73 9.36
CA ALA A 82 -3.23 -3.84 9.59
C ALA A 82 -3.63 -5.12 10.35
N GLY A 83 -2.92 -6.23 10.13
CA GLY A 83 -3.20 -7.51 10.76
C GLY A 83 -2.93 -7.57 12.28
N PHE A 84 -2.33 -6.54 12.87
CA PHE A 84 -2.17 -6.42 14.33
C PHE A 84 -3.38 -5.76 15.01
N PHE A 85 -4.33 -5.23 14.24
CA PHE A 85 -5.51 -4.59 14.77
C PHE A 85 -6.65 -5.58 15.02
N LYS A 86 -7.51 -5.26 15.98
CA LYS A 86 -8.70 -6.06 16.28
C LYS A 86 -9.65 -6.12 15.09
N ARG A 87 -10.34 -7.25 14.92
CA ARG A 87 -11.32 -7.48 13.83
C ARG A 87 -12.67 -6.82 14.13
N THR A 88 -12.65 -5.53 14.35
CA THR A 88 -13.81 -4.65 14.53
C THR A 88 -13.81 -3.59 13.45
N THR A 89 -14.94 -2.94 13.20
CA THR A 89 -15.01 -1.85 12.22
C THR A 89 -13.96 -0.77 12.46
N ALA A 90 -13.80 -0.34 13.71
CA ALA A 90 -12.78 0.63 14.10
C ALA A 90 -11.35 0.09 13.88
N GLY A 91 -11.12 -1.19 14.21
CA GLY A 91 -9.83 -1.83 14.00
C GLY A 91 -9.50 -2.02 12.52
N TYR A 92 -10.48 -2.30 11.66
CA TYR A 92 -10.29 -2.35 10.21
C TYR A 92 -9.88 -0.98 9.65
N ILE A 93 -10.59 0.09 10.02
CA ILE A 93 -10.26 1.45 9.60
C ILE A 93 -8.86 1.84 10.11
N GLY A 94 -8.61 1.67 11.41
CA GLY A 94 -7.32 2.01 12.01
C GLY A 94 -6.15 1.21 11.44
N GLY A 95 -6.36 -0.09 11.20
CA GLY A 95 -5.34 -0.95 10.59
C GLY A 95 -5.02 -0.57 9.15
N ILE A 96 -6.03 -0.31 8.31
CA ILE A 96 -5.83 0.14 6.93
C ILE A 96 -5.12 1.50 6.91
N PHE A 97 -5.58 2.45 7.75
CA PHE A 97 -4.93 3.76 7.87
C PHE A 97 -3.46 3.61 8.25
N THR A 98 -3.15 2.81 9.28
CA THR A 98 -1.76 2.59 9.75
C THR A 98 -0.91 1.96 8.64
N GLY A 99 -1.40 0.95 7.94
CA GLY A 99 -0.67 0.30 6.85
C GLY A 99 -0.40 1.23 5.68
N VAL A 100 -1.40 2.01 5.24
CA VAL A 100 -1.24 2.98 4.15
C VAL A 100 -0.34 4.14 4.59
N PHE A 101 -0.47 4.62 5.82
CA PHE A 101 0.37 5.70 6.34
C PHE A 101 1.84 5.27 6.46
N ALA A 102 2.12 4.06 6.94
CA ALA A 102 3.48 3.53 6.98
C ALA A 102 4.06 3.35 5.56
N ARG A 103 3.25 2.89 4.59
CA ARG A 103 3.62 2.88 3.18
C ARG A 103 3.93 4.28 2.65
N PHE A 104 3.10 5.26 2.98
CA PHE A 104 3.33 6.66 2.63
C PHE A 104 4.67 7.17 3.15
N ILE A 105 5.06 6.84 4.40
CA ILE A 105 6.37 7.21 4.96
C ILE A 105 7.51 6.60 4.13
N CYS A 106 7.40 5.33 3.71
CA CYS A 106 8.40 4.69 2.85
C CYS A 106 8.57 5.45 1.52
N HIS A 107 7.47 5.80 0.86
CA HIS A 107 7.51 6.56 -0.40
C HIS A 107 8.02 7.98 -0.21
N VAL A 108 7.65 8.67 0.88
CA VAL A 108 8.17 10.02 1.17
C VAL A 108 9.67 9.97 1.42
N ALA A 109 10.15 9.01 2.20
CA ALA A 109 11.58 8.82 2.44
C ALA A 109 12.34 8.53 1.13
N SER A 110 11.82 7.63 0.29
CA SER A 110 12.38 7.37 -1.03
C SER A 110 12.41 8.63 -1.90
N GLY A 111 11.31 9.39 -1.92
CA GLY A 111 11.20 10.64 -2.68
C GLY A 111 12.23 11.69 -2.27
N VAL A 112 12.43 11.86 -0.96
CA VAL A 112 13.41 12.83 -0.44
C VAL A 112 14.85 12.39 -0.75
N ILE A 113 15.15 11.09 -0.63
CA ILE A 113 16.52 10.59 -0.76
C ILE A 113 16.93 10.43 -2.23
N PHE A 114 16.06 9.88 -3.08
CA PHE A 114 16.41 9.44 -4.42
C PHE A 114 15.78 10.28 -5.55
N TYR A 115 14.72 11.03 -5.26
CA TYR A 115 13.99 11.83 -6.25
C TYR A 115 14.01 13.34 -5.97
N ALA A 116 14.94 13.80 -5.12
CA ALA A 116 15.05 15.21 -4.74
C ALA A 116 15.19 16.15 -5.96
N SER A 117 15.88 15.70 -7.01
CA SER A 117 16.09 16.46 -8.26
C SER A 117 14.82 16.66 -9.10
N TYR A 118 13.75 15.95 -8.80
CA TYR A 118 12.45 16.13 -9.46
C TYR A 118 11.60 17.24 -8.84
N ALA A 119 12.00 17.75 -7.66
CA ALA A 119 11.32 18.89 -7.06
C ALA A 119 11.54 20.14 -7.93
N PRO A 120 10.49 20.93 -8.20
CA PRO A 120 10.61 22.20 -8.90
C PRO A 120 11.59 23.15 -8.20
N GLU A 121 12.22 24.05 -8.95
CA GLU A 121 13.14 25.06 -8.40
C GLU A 121 12.44 25.87 -7.29
N GLY A 122 13.12 26.00 -6.15
CA GLY A 122 12.60 26.70 -4.98
C GLY A 122 11.64 25.89 -4.08
N GLN A 123 11.27 24.65 -4.43
CA GLN A 123 10.46 23.79 -3.60
C GLN A 123 11.32 22.79 -2.82
N SER A 124 11.02 22.63 -1.52
CA SER A 124 11.65 21.58 -0.70
C SER A 124 11.33 20.18 -1.24
N PRO A 125 12.33 19.29 -1.43
CA PRO A 125 12.09 17.88 -1.79
C PRO A 125 11.11 17.15 -0.87
N LEU A 126 11.12 17.49 0.42
CA LEU A 126 10.18 16.90 1.38
C LEU A 126 8.73 17.31 1.08
N ILE A 127 8.49 18.59 0.86
CA ILE A 127 7.14 19.09 0.53
C ILE A 127 6.68 18.48 -0.80
N TYR A 128 7.56 18.47 -1.80
CA TYR A 128 7.26 17.84 -3.10
C TYR A 128 6.88 16.36 -2.93
N SER A 129 7.68 15.59 -2.20
CA SER A 129 7.44 14.17 -1.98
C SER A 129 6.14 13.90 -1.20
N ILE A 130 5.83 14.70 -0.17
CA ILE A 130 4.57 14.61 0.58
C ILE A 130 3.38 14.86 -0.34
N LEU A 131 3.40 15.92 -1.14
CA LEU A 131 2.31 16.27 -2.03
C LEU A 131 2.13 15.22 -3.14
N TYR A 132 3.24 14.78 -3.75
CA TYR A 132 3.22 13.77 -4.80
C TYR A 132 2.63 12.45 -4.29
N ASN A 133 3.19 11.90 -3.22
CA ASN A 133 2.74 10.61 -2.68
C ASN A 133 1.34 10.72 -2.05
N GLY A 134 1.01 11.83 -1.43
CA GLY A 134 -0.32 12.10 -0.88
C GLY A 134 -1.41 12.17 -1.95
N SER A 135 -1.08 12.65 -3.14
CA SER A 135 -2.04 12.82 -4.24
C SER A 135 -2.61 11.49 -4.78
N PHE A 136 -1.87 10.39 -4.69
CA PHE A 136 -2.39 9.08 -5.08
C PHE A 136 -2.71 8.16 -3.89
N LEU A 137 -1.93 8.18 -2.80
CA LEU A 137 -2.23 7.36 -1.62
C LEU A 137 -3.45 7.84 -0.83
N GLY A 138 -3.75 9.15 -0.87
CA GLY A 138 -4.95 9.69 -0.23
C GLY A 138 -6.24 9.11 -0.83
N PRO A 139 -6.52 9.28 -2.13
CA PRO A 139 -7.65 8.64 -2.79
C PRO A 139 -7.63 7.11 -2.66
N GLU A 140 -6.47 6.47 -2.81
CA GLU A 140 -6.32 5.01 -2.66
C GLU A 140 -6.71 4.53 -1.26
N LEU A 141 -6.38 5.28 -0.20
CA LEU A 141 -6.80 4.98 1.17
C LEU A 141 -8.33 4.99 1.30
N VAL A 142 -8.98 6.04 0.79
CA VAL A 142 -10.45 6.18 0.87
C VAL A 142 -11.13 5.01 0.15
N ILE A 143 -10.72 4.72 -1.09
CA ILE A 143 -11.27 3.62 -1.89
C ILE A 143 -11.04 2.28 -1.17
N THR A 144 -9.83 2.05 -0.66
CA THR A 144 -9.47 0.81 0.04
C THR A 144 -10.32 0.62 1.30
N VAL A 145 -10.51 1.66 2.11
CA VAL A 145 -11.34 1.59 3.31
C VAL A 145 -12.79 1.23 2.96
N LEU A 146 -13.37 1.93 1.98
CA LEU A 146 -14.76 1.71 1.59
C LEU A 146 -15.00 0.27 1.10
N ILE A 147 -14.16 -0.22 0.19
CA ILE A 147 -14.29 -1.57 -0.38
C ILE A 147 -13.99 -2.64 0.67
N ALA A 148 -12.89 -2.46 1.43
CA ALA A 148 -12.50 -3.42 2.46
C ALA A 148 -13.56 -3.57 3.55
N LEU A 149 -14.18 -2.47 4.01
CA LEU A 149 -15.24 -2.53 5.00
C LEU A 149 -16.47 -3.33 4.52
N VAL A 150 -16.85 -3.15 3.26
CA VAL A 150 -17.95 -3.94 2.67
C VAL A 150 -17.58 -5.43 2.67
N ILE A 151 -16.40 -5.77 2.15
CA ILE A 151 -15.94 -7.16 2.06
C ILE A 151 -15.81 -7.79 3.45
N LEU A 152 -15.14 -7.12 4.39
CA LEU A 152 -14.88 -7.66 5.73
C LEU A 152 -16.14 -7.83 6.59
N LYS A 153 -17.18 -7.02 6.35
CA LYS A 153 -18.49 -7.19 6.99
C LYS A 153 -19.27 -8.39 6.40
N VAL A 154 -19.18 -8.60 5.09
CA VAL A 154 -19.89 -9.69 4.40
C VAL A 154 -19.19 -11.03 4.65
N VAL A 155 -17.87 -11.09 4.54
CA VAL A 155 -17.10 -12.35 4.58
C VAL A 155 -17.00 -12.95 5.99
N ARG A 156 -17.25 -12.19 7.07
CA ARG A 156 -17.12 -12.63 8.47
C ARG A 156 -15.87 -13.48 8.67
N LEU A 157 -14.72 -12.84 8.84
CA LEU A 157 -13.46 -13.56 9.06
C LEU A 157 -13.56 -14.46 10.30
N PRO A 158 -13.14 -15.74 10.24
CA PRO A 158 -13.12 -16.62 11.40
C PRO A 158 -12.22 -16.04 12.49
N GLU A 159 -12.56 -16.30 13.75
CA GLU A 159 -11.76 -15.88 14.90
C GLU A 159 -10.29 -16.32 14.73
N PRO A 160 -9.31 -15.48 15.18
CA PRO A 160 -7.92 -15.87 15.16
C PRO A 160 -7.76 -17.16 15.96
N LYS A 161 -7.14 -18.18 15.40
CA LYS A 161 -6.66 -19.28 16.22
C LYS A 161 -5.61 -18.71 17.16
N GLU A 162 -5.87 -18.77 18.45
CA GLU A 162 -4.85 -18.45 19.47
C GLU A 162 -3.63 -19.32 19.18
N ALA A 163 -2.46 -18.67 19.01
CA ALA A 163 -1.20 -19.33 18.75
C ALA A 163 -0.51 -19.62 20.08
#